data_495d7d43d7175a4a618b9bd9f00b946c
#
_entry.id   495d7d43d7175a4a618b9bd9f00b946c
#
_cell.length_a   1.000
_cell.length_b   1.000
_cell.length_c   1.000
_cell.angle_alpha   90.00
_cell.angle_beta   90.00
_cell.angle_gamma   90.00
#
_symmetry.space_group_name_H-M   'P 1'
#
loop_
_entity.id
_entity.type
_entity.pdbx_description
1 polymer ?
#
loop_
_entity_poly.entity_id
_entity_poly.type
_entity_poly.pdbx_seq_one_letter_code
_entity_poly.pdbx_strand_id
1 'polypeptide(L)'
;MKCFTYSFIFAILLIGCDQKNKASTKLSDNLIIDLTLKSTPKISFGYLHESRRISSFNEKLPKYYQSQLELLSIKDNDSVIISTLNTDYRQFYYQMYKKGFINKDQFLGKGIDSLVEVNKPNQIQLLASIKFQGETQTLIIDDNNNGDFSDDKVVTFDKDFRIDANDSLKIKSLPILNFEYWNYKDSQIDTFKRKVIVYPSLNYFTFSSTENEVLKKSRLVLHLMDYWSGSLETENQKYDVAIQGLKNSYLKILIKPDSLNFSPKSYVFNNNFSYQIKDSIELDNKIYVIDSITNDVSKLILKYIPLKKNIYGFRTGQKIQNVVLNDLSGNKINLFEITKNKSFTILDFWGTWCKPCIEEIPKLKKFYKTYSKDINLVSIAFDKDFEKVKNYTVSNAMNWQHFFADRLNRSSRGGIMNNLHIEEFPTLILLDANQKIIYRASGSESLDEIKEILKLK
;
A
#
# COMPACT_ATOMS: atom_id res chain seq x y z
N MET A 1 -46.43 90.61 21.13
CA MET A 1 -46.70 89.18 21.04
C MET A 1 -45.95 88.68 19.80
N LYS A 2 -44.81 88.20 20.01
CA LYS A 2 -43.99 87.55 18.93
C LYS A 2 -43.44 86.27 19.56
N CYS A 3 -43.90 85.10 19.06
CA CYS A 3 -43.37 83.81 19.35
C CYS A 3 -42.01 83.65 18.71
N PHE A 4 -41.03 83.29 19.53
CA PHE A 4 -39.74 82.81 19.08
C PHE A 4 -39.75 81.29 19.17
N THR A 5 -39.69 80.59 18.02
CA THR A 5 -39.49 79.16 17.93
C THR A 5 -38.01 78.90 17.87
N TYR A 6 -37.47 78.19 18.83
CA TYR A 6 -36.13 77.66 18.78
C TYR A 6 -36.19 76.29 18.08
N SER A 7 -35.54 76.18 16.92
CA SER A 7 -35.29 74.92 16.25
C SER A 7 -34.04 74.29 16.86
N PHE A 8 -34.19 73.17 17.50
CA PHE A 8 -33.09 72.27 17.89
C PHE A 8 -32.77 71.36 16.71
N ILE A 9 -31.62 71.53 16.10
CA ILE A 9 -31.09 70.61 15.09
C ILE A 9 -30.42 69.46 15.86
N PHE A 10 -31.06 68.27 15.85
CA PHE A 10 -30.45 67.01 16.32
C PHE A 10 -29.62 66.44 15.16
N ALA A 11 -28.31 66.55 15.26
CA ALA A 11 -27.37 65.86 14.37
C ALA A 11 -27.35 64.36 14.78
N ILE A 12 -28.05 63.53 14.06
CA ILE A 12 -27.94 62.09 14.18
C ILE A 12 -26.65 61.68 13.48
N LEU A 13 -25.64 61.36 14.26
CA LEU A 13 -24.45 60.63 13.83
C LEU A 13 -24.87 59.20 13.51
N LEU A 14 -25.13 58.91 12.23
CA LEU A 14 -25.21 57.54 11.71
C LEU A 14 -23.80 56.95 11.72
N ILE A 15 -23.48 56.24 12.81
CA ILE A 15 -22.35 55.30 12.78
C ILE A 15 -22.77 54.14 11.88
N GLY A 16 -22.40 54.25 10.61
CA GLY A 16 -22.48 53.15 9.69
C GLY A 16 -21.59 52.03 10.15
N CYS A 17 -22.16 51.02 10.83
CA CYS A 17 -21.54 49.72 10.93
C CYS A 17 -21.43 49.16 9.52
N ASP A 18 -20.28 49.29 8.93
CA ASP A 18 -19.87 48.56 7.74
C ASP A 18 -19.81 47.06 8.11
N GLN A 19 -20.99 46.41 8.14
CA GLN A 19 -21.06 44.99 8.05
C GLN A 19 -20.53 44.61 6.66
N LYS A 20 -19.22 44.49 6.57
CA LYS A 20 -18.64 43.68 5.51
C LYS A 20 -19.32 42.31 5.60
N ASN A 21 -20.35 42.18 4.77
CA ASN A 21 -20.80 40.86 4.36
C ASN A 21 -19.56 40.11 3.86
N LYS A 22 -18.89 39.40 4.78
CA LYS A 22 -18.10 38.25 4.39
C LYS A 22 -19.11 37.32 3.73
N ALA A 23 -19.22 37.46 2.42
CA ALA A 23 -19.70 36.37 1.61
C ALA A 23 -18.87 35.18 2.04
N SER A 24 -19.47 34.29 2.82
CA SER A 24 -18.93 32.97 3.02
C SER A 24 -18.89 32.35 1.63
N THR A 25 -17.80 32.53 0.92
CA THR A 25 -17.42 31.57 -0.07
C THR A 25 -17.48 30.26 0.68
N LYS A 26 -18.50 29.44 0.42
CA LYS A 26 -18.48 28.02 0.72
C LYS A 26 -17.19 27.53 0.07
N LEU A 27 -16.10 27.51 0.85
CA LEU A 27 -14.93 26.72 0.50
C LEU A 27 -15.51 25.35 0.22
N SER A 28 -15.24 24.83 -0.95
CA SER A 28 -15.59 23.45 -1.25
C SER A 28 -15.10 22.63 -0.06
N ASP A 29 -15.98 21.84 0.57
CA ASP A 29 -15.61 20.97 1.69
C ASP A 29 -14.52 19.93 1.31
N ASN A 30 -13.95 20.05 0.12
CA ASN A 30 -12.88 19.24 -0.40
C ASN A 30 -11.52 19.68 0.17
N LEU A 31 -10.68 18.72 0.52
CA LEU A 31 -9.33 18.97 0.98
C LEU A 31 -8.34 18.76 -0.16
N ILE A 32 -7.45 19.73 -0.34
CA ILE A 32 -6.35 19.63 -1.32
C ILE A 32 -5.05 19.69 -0.53
N ILE A 33 -4.22 18.67 -0.71
CA ILE A 33 -2.95 18.51 -0.02
C ILE A 33 -1.84 18.70 -1.04
N ASP A 34 -1.03 19.73 -0.84
CA ASP A 34 0.17 19.95 -1.63
C ASP A 34 1.25 18.94 -1.29
N LEU A 35 1.87 18.38 -2.31
CA LEU A 35 2.86 17.33 -2.21
C LEU A 35 4.20 17.80 -2.76
N THR A 36 5.27 17.45 -2.08
CA THR A 36 6.65 17.70 -2.52
C THR A 36 7.45 16.40 -2.49
N LEU A 37 8.31 16.19 -3.47
CA LEU A 37 9.21 15.03 -3.48
C LEU A 37 10.31 15.23 -2.44
N LYS A 38 10.45 14.25 -1.54
CA LYS A 38 11.46 14.24 -0.48
C LYS A 38 12.30 12.97 -0.57
N SER A 39 13.60 13.12 -0.35
CA SER A 39 14.50 11.98 -0.21
C SER A 39 14.39 11.39 1.19
N THR A 40 14.46 10.06 1.29
CA THR A 40 14.62 9.38 2.58
C THR A 40 15.98 9.75 3.20
N PRO A 41 16.13 10.09 4.51
CA PRO A 41 15.90 9.10 5.56
C PRO A 41 15.08 9.56 6.77
N LYS A 42 14.43 10.70 6.77
CA LYS A 42 13.59 11.13 7.89
C LYS A 42 12.12 10.97 7.51
N ILE A 43 11.57 9.80 7.76
CA ILE A 43 10.19 9.51 7.42
C ILE A 43 9.42 9.30 8.70
N SER A 44 8.40 10.14 8.94
CA SER A 44 7.44 9.97 10.03
C SER A 44 6.61 8.68 9.93
N PHE A 45 6.65 8.01 8.79
CA PHE A 45 5.98 6.74 8.50
C PHE A 45 6.85 5.50 8.72
N GLY A 46 8.03 5.64 9.32
CA GLY A 46 9.01 4.57 9.37
C GLY A 46 9.76 4.42 8.04
N TYR A 47 10.28 3.25 7.76
CA TYR A 47 11.03 3.00 6.55
C TYR A 47 10.05 2.64 5.42
N LEU A 48 9.83 3.57 4.50
CA LEU A 48 9.03 3.30 3.31
C LEU A 48 9.88 2.57 2.28
N HIS A 49 9.73 1.26 2.23
CA HIS A 49 10.33 0.45 1.18
C HIS A 49 9.32 0.24 0.06
N GLU A 50 9.62 0.68 -1.13
CA GLU A 50 9.02 0.09 -2.30
C GLU A 50 10.12 -0.57 -3.12
N SER A 51 10.12 -1.89 -3.07
CA SER A 51 11.00 -2.70 -3.90
C SER A 51 10.21 -3.24 -5.07
N ARG A 52 10.73 -3.05 -6.27
CA ARG A 52 10.19 -3.62 -7.50
C ARG A 52 11.14 -4.67 -8.02
N ARG A 53 10.60 -5.81 -8.39
CA ARG A 53 11.36 -6.81 -9.11
C ARG A 53 11.55 -6.37 -10.54
N ILE A 54 12.78 -6.49 -10.98
CA ILE A 54 13.13 -6.37 -12.38
C ILE A 54 13.13 -7.79 -12.95
N SER A 55 12.31 -8.03 -13.95
CA SER A 55 12.22 -9.35 -14.57
C SER A 55 13.43 -9.58 -15.47
N SER A 56 14.15 -10.65 -15.22
CA SER A 56 15.30 -11.06 -16.07
C SER A 56 14.82 -12.01 -17.16
N PHE A 57 15.40 -11.89 -18.33
CA PHE A 57 15.05 -12.68 -19.50
C PHE A 57 16.25 -13.44 -20.01
N ASN A 58 16.04 -14.65 -20.46
CA ASN A 58 16.99 -15.48 -21.22
C ASN A 58 16.49 -15.66 -22.65
N GLU A 59 17.15 -16.52 -23.43
CA GLU A 59 16.90 -16.81 -24.84
C GLU A 59 15.45 -17.14 -25.25
N LYS A 60 14.55 -17.37 -24.30
CA LYS A 60 13.12 -17.61 -24.57
C LYS A 60 12.24 -16.38 -24.36
N LEU A 61 12.82 -15.20 -24.53
CA LEU A 61 12.07 -13.97 -24.54
C LEU A 61 10.90 -14.03 -25.52
N PRO A 62 9.69 -13.58 -25.15
CA PRO A 62 8.65 -13.31 -26.12
C PRO A 62 9.19 -12.42 -27.25
N LYS A 63 8.82 -12.68 -28.51
CA LYS A 63 9.32 -11.94 -29.69
C LYS A 63 9.30 -10.41 -29.52
N TYR A 64 8.38 -9.90 -28.74
CA TYR A 64 8.31 -8.48 -28.41
C TYR A 64 9.59 -7.96 -27.71
N TYR A 65 10.08 -8.69 -26.72
CA TYR A 65 11.31 -8.32 -26.01
C TYR A 65 12.55 -8.54 -26.86
N GLN A 66 12.55 -9.57 -27.69
CA GLN A 66 13.66 -9.80 -28.65
C GLN A 66 13.83 -8.60 -29.58
N SER A 67 12.71 -8.07 -30.13
CA SER A 67 12.76 -6.86 -30.97
C SER A 67 13.26 -5.62 -30.25
N GLN A 68 13.13 -5.55 -28.92
CA GLN A 68 13.69 -4.45 -28.12
C GLN A 68 15.19 -4.61 -27.88
N LEU A 69 15.65 -5.84 -27.65
CA LEU A 69 17.10 -6.13 -27.55
C LEU A 69 17.85 -5.77 -28.83
N GLU A 70 17.26 -6.02 -29.99
CA GLU A 70 17.80 -5.62 -31.30
C GLU A 70 17.96 -4.10 -31.41
N LEU A 71 17.03 -3.32 -30.83
CA LEU A 71 17.11 -1.86 -30.78
C LEU A 71 18.24 -1.35 -29.89
N LEU A 72 18.63 -2.11 -28.87
CA LEU A 72 19.66 -1.71 -27.90
C LEU A 72 21.08 -2.00 -28.39
N SER A 73 21.27 -2.51 -29.61
CA SER A 73 22.59 -2.89 -30.16
C SER A 73 23.39 -3.85 -29.26
N ILE A 74 22.75 -4.54 -28.34
CA ILE A 74 23.39 -5.51 -27.45
C ILE A 74 23.65 -6.76 -28.28
N LYS A 75 24.90 -7.02 -28.58
CA LYS A 75 25.31 -8.28 -29.19
C LYS A 75 25.03 -9.40 -28.20
N ASP A 76 24.36 -10.44 -28.70
CA ASP A 76 24.09 -11.67 -27.95
C ASP A 76 25.41 -12.24 -27.43
N ASN A 77 25.61 -12.14 -26.14
CA ASN A 77 26.79 -12.65 -25.46
C ASN A 77 26.31 -13.36 -24.21
N ASP A 78 26.56 -14.66 -24.08
CA ASP A 78 26.11 -15.55 -23.01
C ASP A 78 26.35 -15.05 -21.58
N SER A 79 27.18 -14.02 -21.46
CA SER A 79 27.52 -13.39 -20.17
C SER A 79 26.66 -12.18 -19.79
N VAL A 80 25.78 -11.71 -20.66
CA VAL A 80 24.95 -10.52 -20.42
C VAL A 80 23.47 -10.90 -20.30
N ILE A 81 22.85 -10.48 -19.22
CA ILE A 81 21.42 -10.71 -18.97
C ILE A 81 20.72 -9.36 -18.94
N ILE A 82 19.72 -9.19 -19.78
CA ILE A 82 18.88 -8.01 -19.79
C ILE A 82 17.67 -8.24 -18.89
N SER A 83 17.39 -7.24 -18.08
CA SER A 83 16.25 -7.23 -17.16
C SER A 83 15.39 -6.02 -17.44
N THR A 84 14.08 -6.15 -17.26
CA THR A 84 13.12 -5.08 -17.53
C THR A 84 12.16 -4.88 -16.37
N LEU A 85 11.77 -3.62 -16.15
CA LEU A 85 10.69 -3.22 -15.26
C LEU A 85 9.69 -2.36 -16.04
N ASN A 86 8.46 -2.80 -16.10
CA ASN A 86 7.41 -1.98 -16.70
C ASN A 86 7.05 -0.82 -15.78
N THR A 87 7.19 0.39 -16.28
CA THR A 87 6.79 1.62 -15.57
C THR A 87 5.36 2.01 -15.87
N ASP A 88 4.80 1.53 -16.97
CA ASP A 88 3.39 1.69 -17.34
C ASP A 88 2.80 0.38 -17.89
N TYR A 89 2.15 -0.38 -17.04
CA TYR A 89 1.53 -1.66 -17.42
C TYR A 89 0.43 -1.53 -18.47
N ARG A 90 -0.32 -0.42 -18.46
CA ARG A 90 -1.42 -0.21 -19.42
C ARG A 90 -0.87 -0.04 -20.82
N GLN A 91 0.12 0.84 -20.97
CA GLN A 91 0.79 1.05 -22.26
C GLN A 91 1.54 -0.20 -22.71
N PHE A 92 2.18 -0.93 -21.80
CA PHE A 92 2.82 -2.19 -22.11
C PHE A 92 1.84 -3.20 -22.75
N TYR A 93 0.70 -3.47 -22.12
CA TYR A 93 -0.29 -4.39 -22.68
C TYR A 93 -0.94 -3.85 -23.95
N TYR A 94 -1.13 -2.54 -24.06
CA TYR A 94 -1.61 -1.93 -25.29
C TYR A 94 -0.65 -2.17 -26.46
N GLN A 95 0.65 -1.98 -26.26
CA GLN A 95 1.68 -2.30 -27.26
C GLN A 95 1.71 -3.79 -27.61
N MET A 96 1.57 -4.68 -26.64
CA MET A 96 1.47 -6.11 -26.85
C MET A 96 0.27 -6.47 -27.76
N TYR A 97 -0.88 -5.84 -27.52
CA TYR A 97 -2.07 -6.03 -28.35
C TYR A 97 -1.88 -5.47 -29.76
N LYS A 98 -1.40 -4.25 -29.91
CA LYS A 98 -1.18 -3.60 -31.22
C LYS A 98 -0.18 -4.37 -32.09
N LYS A 99 0.82 -4.98 -31.50
CA LYS A 99 1.81 -5.82 -32.20
C LYS A 99 1.36 -7.27 -32.40
N GLY A 100 0.15 -7.64 -31.97
CA GLY A 100 -0.43 -8.98 -32.16
C GLY A 100 0.15 -10.08 -31.25
N PHE A 101 0.86 -9.73 -30.17
CA PHE A 101 1.39 -10.70 -29.19
C PHE A 101 0.31 -11.23 -28.24
N ILE A 102 -0.73 -10.43 -28.00
CA ILE A 102 -1.94 -10.82 -27.29
C ILE A 102 -3.17 -10.47 -28.13
N ASN A 103 -4.24 -11.24 -28.01
CA ASN A 103 -5.50 -10.96 -28.68
C ASN A 103 -6.35 -9.94 -27.90
N LYS A 104 -7.48 -9.51 -28.50
CA LYS A 104 -8.38 -8.52 -27.90
C LYS A 104 -8.94 -8.96 -26.56
N ASP A 105 -9.32 -10.22 -26.40
CA ASP A 105 -9.90 -10.73 -25.15
C ASP A 105 -8.86 -10.75 -24.02
N GLN A 106 -7.64 -11.15 -24.34
CA GLN A 106 -6.50 -11.07 -23.39
C GLN A 106 -6.19 -9.64 -22.98
N PHE A 107 -6.30 -8.68 -23.90
CA PHE A 107 -6.10 -7.26 -23.61
C PHE A 107 -7.21 -6.72 -22.72
N LEU A 108 -8.48 -6.92 -23.09
CA LEU A 108 -9.64 -6.47 -22.30
C LEU A 108 -9.68 -7.13 -20.91
N GLY A 109 -9.25 -8.40 -20.82
CA GLY A 109 -9.12 -9.12 -19.54
C GLY A 109 -8.12 -8.48 -18.56
N LYS A 110 -7.30 -7.51 -19.01
CA LYS A 110 -6.41 -6.69 -18.13
C LYS A 110 -7.12 -5.49 -17.53
N GLY A 111 -8.41 -5.27 -17.77
CA GLY A 111 -9.17 -4.13 -17.28
C GLY A 111 -8.77 -2.81 -17.93
N ILE A 112 -8.32 -2.85 -19.18
CA ILE A 112 -7.84 -1.69 -19.93
C ILE A 112 -8.88 -1.37 -21.02
N ASP A 113 -9.70 -0.33 -20.79
CA ASP A 113 -10.84 -0.03 -21.66
C ASP A 113 -10.43 0.71 -22.94
N SER A 114 -9.52 1.67 -22.83
CA SER A 114 -9.02 2.43 -23.96
C SER A 114 -7.67 3.08 -23.63
N LEU A 115 -6.75 3.07 -24.59
CA LEU A 115 -5.48 3.77 -24.47
C LEU A 115 -5.09 4.41 -25.78
N VAL A 116 -4.45 5.55 -25.70
CA VAL A 116 -3.85 6.20 -26.86
C VAL A 116 -2.48 5.61 -27.09
N GLU A 117 -2.13 5.39 -28.33
CA GLU A 117 -0.86 4.81 -28.75
C GLU A 117 0.31 5.73 -28.37
N VAL A 118 1.32 5.18 -27.70
CA VAL A 118 2.60 5.84 -27.49
C VAL A 118 3.57 5.39 -28.58
N ASN A 119 4.08 6.33 -29.33
CA ASN A 119 4.98 6.06 -30.46
C ASN A 119 6.38 5.55 -30.06
N LYS A 120 6.71 5.59 -28.75
CA LYS A 120 8.01 5.19 -28.21
C LYS A 120 7.85 4.16 -27.10
N PRO A 121 7.60 2.87 -27.44
CA PRO A 121 7.31 1.82 -26.45
C PRO A 121 8.43 1.56 -25.44
N ASN A 122 9.67 1.86 -25.78
CA ASN A 122 10.84 1.64 -24.91
C ASN A 122 10.79 2.51 -23.64
N GLN A 123 10.09 3.65 -23.69
CA GLN A 123 10.03 4.62 -22.61
C GLN A 123 9.09 4.22 -21.46
N ILE A 124 8.36 3.12 -21.62
CA ILE A 124 7.52 2.52 -20.58
C ILE A 124 8.21 1.36 -19.85
N GLN A 125 9.49 1.15 -20.11
CA GLN A 125 10.28 0.10 -19.49
C GLN A 125 11.61 0.65 -19.02
N LEU A 126 11.94 0.37 -17.76
CA LEU A 126 13.31 0.48 -17.30
C LEU A 126 14.07 -0.75 -17.78
N LEU A 127 15.24 -0.52 -18.36
CA LEU A 127 16.15 -1.56 -18.78
C LEU A 127 17.35 -1.62 -17.83
N ALA A 128 17.81 -2.83 -17.57
CA ALA A 128 19.03 -3.08 -16.80
C ALA A 128 19.82 -4.21 -17.45
N SER A 129 21.13 -4.08 -17.46
CA SER A 129 22.07 -5.09 -17.94
C SER A 129 22.91 -5.62 -16.80
N ILE A 130 23.01 -6.96 -16.67
CA ILE A 130 23.97 -7.60 -15.78
C ILE A 130 24.96 -8.39 -16.62
N LYS A 131 26.24 -8.12 -16.42
CA LYS A 131 27.33 -8.87 -17.05
C LYS A 131 28.14 -9.55 -15.96
N PHE A 132 28.35 -10.86 -16.09
CA PHE A 132 29.24 -11.64 -15.22
C PHE A 132 30.58 -11.78 -15.90
N GLN A 133 31.66 -11.42 -15.18
CA GLN A 133 33.03 -11.51 -15.70
C GLN A 133 34.02 -11.89 -14.58
N GLY A 134 34.60 -13.09 -14.65
CA GLY A 134 35.48 -13.60 -13.59
C GLY A 134 34.79 -13.64 -12.24
N GLU A 135 35.39 -12.96 -11.26
CA GLU A 135 34.87 -12.88 -9.88
C GLU A 135 33.96 -11.67 -9.65
N THR A 136 33.55 -10.97 -10.69
CA THR A 136 32.71 -9.78 -10.58
C THR A 136 31.44 -9.90 -11.40
N GLN A 137 30.43 -9.14 -10.99
CA GLN A 137 29.23 -8.83 -11.75
C GLN A 137 29.08 -7.33 -11.89
N THR A 138 28.74 -6.90 -13.09
CA THR A 138 28.57 -5.49 -13.44
C THR A 138 27.11 -5.23 -13.75
N LEU A 139 26.52 -4.24 -13.11
CA LEU A 139 25.14 -3.78 -13.31
C LEU A 139 25.16 -2.40 -13.95
N ILE A 140 24.44 -2.24 -15.04
CA ILE A 140 24.16 -0.97 -15.69
C ILE A 140 22.66 -0.81 -15.79
N ILE A 141 22.15 0.38 -15.51
CA ILE A 141 20.74 0.71 -15.62
C ILE A 141 20.62 1.86 -16.59
N ASP A 142 19.75 1.73 -17.58
CA ASP A 142 19.34 2.83 -18.45
C ASP A 142 18.60 3.88 -17.62
N ASP A 143 19.38 4.78 -16.99
CA ASP A 143 18.89 5.68 -15.95
C ASP A 143 18.21 6.93 -16.55
N ASN A 144 18.54 7.27 -17.78
CA ASN A 144 17.91 8.36 -18.54
C ASN A 144 16.85 7.88 -19.55
N ASN A 145 16.64 6.55 -19.63
CA ASN A 145 15.63 5.88 -20.44
C ASN A 145 15.76 6.16 -21.95
N ASN A 146 17.00 6.26 -22.45
CA ASN A 146 17.30 6.50 -23.85
C ASN A 146 17.54 5.22 -24.67
N GLY A 147 17.68 4.07 -24.00
CA GLY A 147 17.94 2.76 -24.61
C GLY A 147 19.41 2.51 -24.94
N ASP A 148 20.33 3.34 -24.44
CA ASP A 148 21.78 3.24 -24.66
C ASP A 148 22.49 3.12 -23.30
N PHE A 149 23.12 1.98 -23.04
CA PHE A 149 23.87 1.75 -21.80
C PHE A 149 25.26 2.37 -21.78
N SER A 150 25.70 2.99 -22.86
CA SER A 150 27.09 3.49 -22.98
C SER A 150 27.35 4.77 -22.17
N ASP A 151 26.29 5.53 -21.88
CA ASP A 151 26.31 6.78 -21.11
C ASP A 151 25.86 6.60 -19.66
N ASP A 152 25.46 5.38 -19.29
CA ASP A 152 24.93 5.07 -17.98
C ASP A 152 26.00 4.68 -16.94
N LYS A 153 25.63 4.82 -15.67
CA LYS A 153 26.50 4.51 -14.55
C LYS A 153 26.68 3.01 -14.36
N VAL A 154 27.92 2.57 -14.37
CA VAL A 154 28.32 1.19 -14.09
C VAL A 154 28.47 0.98 -12.58
N VAL A 155 27.82 -0.05 -12.04
CA VAL A 155 27.96 -0.49 -10.64
C VAL A 155 28.52 -1.91 -10.63
N THR A 156 29.63 -2.11 -9.94
CA THR A 156 30.31 -3.42 -9.86
C THR A 156 30.14 -4.02 -8.48
N PHE A 157 29.86 -5.31 -8.44
CA PHE A 157 29.76 -6.13 -7.24
C PHE A 157 30.60 -7.39 -7.36
N ASP A 158 30.90 -8.03 -6.25
CA ASP A 158 31.41 -9.39 -6.26
C ASP A 158 30.40 -10.33 -6.91
N LYS A 159 30.87 -11.37 -7.58
CA LYS A 159 30.06 -12.31 -8.37
C LYS A 159 28.88 -12.90 -7.60
N ASP A 160 29.10 -13.22 -6.33
CA ASP A 160 28.08 -13.82 -5.46
C ASP A 160 27.38 -12.81 -4.55
N PHE A 161 27.65 -11.51 -4.76
CA PHE A 161 27.00 -10.47 -3.99
C PHE A 161 25.48 -10.50 -4.19
N ARG A 162 24.75 -10.66 -3.06
CA ARG A 162 23.28 -10.64 -2.99
C ARG A 162 22.87 -10.02 -1.66
N ILE A 163 21.79 -9.27 -1.68
CA ILE A 163 21.23 -8.64 -0.49
C ILE A 163 19.82 -9.18 -0.24
N ASP A 164 19.52 -9.49 1.03
CA ASP A 164 18.15 -9.63 1.49
C ASP A 164 17.46 -8.26 1.43
N ALA A 165 16.25 -8.20 0.86
CA ALA A 165 15.48 -6.97 0.77
C ALA A 165 15.16 -6.36 2.16
N ASN A 166 15.30 -7.12 3.23
CA ASN A 166 15.14 -6.67 4.61
C ASN A 166 16.43 -6.11 5.23
N ASP A 167 17.59 -6.25 4.59
CA ASP A 167 18.86 -5.69 5.09
C ASP A 167 19.03 -4.22 4.73
N SER A 168 18.32 -3.38 5.46
CA SER A 168 18.30 -1.93 5.22
C SER A 168 19.67 -1.26 5.36
N LEU A 169 20.57 -1.81 6.17
CA LEU A 169 21.90 -1.22 6.36
C LEU A 169 22.76 -1.44 5.13
N LYS A 170 22.78 -2.66 4.60
CA LYS A 170 23.49 -2.96 3.35
C LYS A 170 22.89 -2.21 2.15
N ILE A 171 21.54 -2.14 2.06
CA ILE A 171 20.90 -1.39 0.97
C ILE A 171 21.33 0.08 1.00
N LYS A 172 21.35 0.71 2.17
CA LYS A 172 21.74 2.13 2.30
C LYS A 172 23.21 2.42 1.98
N SER A 173 24.08 1.40 2.03
CA SER A 173 25.50 1.56 1.66
C SER A 173 25.73 1.53 0.16
N LEU A 174 24.73 1.17 -0.64
CA LEU A 174 24.83 1.08 -2.10
C LEU A 174 24.71 2.46 -2.76
N PRO A 175 25.24 2.61 -3.98
CA PRO A 175 25.16 3.86 -4.72
C PRO A 175 23.71 4.19 -5.07
N ILE A 176 23.35 5.44 -4.84
CA ILE A 176 22.05 5.99 -5.28
C ILE A 176 22.21 6.41 -6.74
N LEU A 177 21.28 5.96 -7.57
CA LEU A 177 21.16 6.30 -8.97
C LEU A 177 19.99 7.26 -9.16
N ASN A 178 20.08 8.15 -10.13
CA ASN A 178 18.92 8.86 -10.64
C ASN A 178 18.25 7.98 -11.67
N PHE A 179 16.94 7.99 -11.68
CA PHE A 179 16.15 7.17 -12.59
C PHE A 179 15.06 8.03 -13.21
N GLU A 180 15.03 8.07 -14.52
CA GLU A 180 13.98 8.75 -15.28
C GLU A 180 13.02 7.72 -15.87
N TYR A 181 11.72 7.94 -15.71
CA TYR A 181 10.71 7.12 -16.33
C TYR A 181 9.53 7.98 -16.80
N TRP A 182 8.80 7.46 -17.75
CA TRP A 182 7.70 8.15 -18.38
C TRP A 182 6.37 7.57 -17.95
N ASN A 183 5.40 8.46 -17.80
CA ASN A 183 4.02 8.16 -17.52
C ASN A 183 3.14 8.75 -18.62
N TYR A 184 2.27 7.94 -19.17
CA TYR A 184 1.31 8.39 -20.16
C TYR A 184 -0.08 8.48 -19.56
N LYS A 185 -0.68 9.65 -19.61
CA LYS A 185 -2.06 9.88 -19.17
C LYS A 185 -2.69 11.05 -19.94
N ASP A 186 -3.96 10.93 -20.29
CA ASP A 186 -4.76 11.98 -20.92
C ASP A 186 -4.09 12.58 -22.17
N SER A 187 -3.48 11.73 -23.01
CA SER A 187 -2.74 12.13 -24.22
C SER A 187 -1.45 12.92 -23.97
N GLN A 188 -0.97 12.96 -22.73
CA GLN A 188 0.28 13.62 -22.35
C GLN A 188 1.28 12.62 -21.81
N ILE A 189 2.56 12.91 -22.01
CA ILE A 189 3.68 12.16 -21.44
C ILE A 189 4.31 13.05 -20.38
N ASP A 190 4.25 12.59 -19.13
CA ASP A 190 4.94 13.22 -18.01
C ASP A 190 6.22 12.44 -17.70
N THR A 191 7.31 13.15 -17.52
CA THR A 191 8.61 12.57 -17.15
C THR A 191 8.83 12.72 -15.66
N PHE A 192 9.17 11.62 -15.01
CA PHE A 192 9.47 11.58 -13.58
C PHE A 192 10.93 11.20 -13.34
N LYS A 193 11.59 11.98 -12.48
CA LYS A 193 12.94 11.68 -12.00
C LYS A 193 12.86 11.20 -10.55
N ARG A 194 13.45 10.04 -10.28
CA ARG A 194 13.41 9.41 -8.96
C ARG A 194 14.82 9.00 -8.53
N LYS A 195 15.04 8.92 -7.23
CA LYS A 195 16.24 8.34 -6.66
C LYS A 195 16.00 6.88 -6.35
N VAL A 196 16.88 6.01 -6.84
CA VAL A 196 16.75 4.56 -6.67
C VAL A 196 18.08 3.93 -6.27
N ILE A 197 17.98 2.78 -5.62
CA ILE A 197 19.07 1.83 -5.49
C ILE A 197 18.65 0.58 -6.23
N VAL A 198 19.53 0.01 -7.04
CA VAL A 198 19.28 -1.27 -7.71
C VAL A 198 20.37 -2.24 -7.33
N TYR A 199 19.98 -3.45 -6.95
CA TYR A 199 20.91 -4.45 -6.46
C TYR A 199 20.45 -5.88 -6.75
N PRO A 200 21.40 -6.83 -6.84
CA PRO A 200 21.11 -8.27 -6.87
C PRO A 200 20.48 -8.73 -5.55
N SER A 201 19.39 -9.49 -5.62
CA SER A 201 18.58 -9.87 -4.45
C SER A 201 18.65 -11.37 -4.13
N LEU A 202 18.65 -11.69 -2.83
CA LEU A 202 18.51 -13.06 -2.30
C LEU A 202 17.06 -13.56 -2.29
N ASN A 203 16.07 -12.66 -2.31
CA ASN A 203 14.69 -13.06 -2.08
C ASN A 203 14.09 -13.80 -3.26
N TYR A 204 13.90 -15.10 -3.05
CA TYR A 204 13.33 -16.05 -3.98
C TYR A 204 11.81 -16.20 -3.73
N PHE A 205 10.97 -15.50 -4.47
CA PHE A 205 9.65 -16.04 -4.74
C PHE A 205 9.69 -16.72 -6.11
N THR A 206 9.83 -18.01 -6.14
CA THR A 206 9.75 -18.81 -7.35
C THR A 206 8.30 -18.91 -7.80
N PHE A 207 7.96 -18.33 -8.94
CA PHE A 207 6.70 -18.63 -9.62
C PHE A 207 6.79 -19.93 -10.46
N SER A 208 7.98 -20.49 -10.61
CA SER A 208 8.21 -21.71 -11.40
C SER A 208 9.42 -22.47 -10.85
N SER A 209 9.24 -23.76 -10.67
CA SER A 209 10.31 -24.72 -10.30
C SER A 209 11.33 -24.95 -11.43
N THR A 210 11.15 -24.33 -12.60
CA THR A 210 11.93 -24.56 -13.84
C THR A 210 12.88 -23.42 -14.17
N GLU A 211 13.07 -22.42 -13.26
CA GLU A 211 14.02 -21.35 -13.50
C GLU A 211 15.47 -21.84 -13.53
N ASN A 212 16.19 -21.44 -14.59
CA ASN A 212 17.63 -21.66 -14.72
C ASN A 212 18.40 -20.96 -13.58
N GLU A 213 19.45 -21.57 -13.07
CA GLU A 213 20.34 -21.03 -12.02
C GLU A 213 20.93 -19.67 -12.37
N VAL A 214 21.21 -19.41 -13.64
CA VAL A 214 21.72 -18.12 -14.13
C VAL A 214 20.67 -17.03 -13.92
N LEU A 215 19.39 -17.30 -14.22
CA LEU A 215 18.29 -16.35 -13.98
C LEU A 215 18.04 -16.10 -12.50
N LYS A 216 18.23 -17.10 -11.66
CA LYS A 216 18.16 -16.93 -10.20
C LYS A 216 19.24 -15.96 -9.70
N LYS A 217 20.44 -16.05 -10.26
CA LYS A 217 21.56 -15.18 -9.90
C LYS A 217 21.42 -13.75 -10.41
N SER A 218 20.63 -13.51 -11.46
CA SER A 218 20.44 -12.21 -12.09
C SER A 218 19.22 -11.43 -11.60
N ARG A 219 18.58 -11.85 -10.51
CA ARG A 219 17.42 -11.14 -9.96
C ARG A 219 17.82 -9.80 -9.39
N LEU A 220 17.16 -8.79 -9.89
CA LEU A 220 17.33 -7.42 -9.45
C LEU A 220 16.12 -6.92 -8.67
N VAL A 221 16.40 -6.05 -7.72
CA VAL A 221 15.40 -5.27 -7.01
C VAL A 221 15.75 -3.80 -7.18
N LEU A 222 14.76 -3.02 -7.61
CA LEU A 222 14.80 -1.57 -7.59
C LEU A 222 14.14 -1.09 -6.30
N HIS A 223 14.85 -0.24 -5.57
CA HIS A 223 14.41 0.33 -4.31
C HIS A 223 14.30 1.85 -4.45
N LEU A 224 13.08 2.39 -4.25
CA LEU A 224 12.85 3.83 -4.30
C LEU A 224 13.39 4.52 -3.05
N MET A 225 14.23 5.53 -3.24
CA MET A 225 14.89 6.29 -2.17
C MET A 225 14.24 7.65 -1.92
N ASP A 226 13.10 7.90 -2.50
CA ASP A 226 12.32 9.13 -2.35
C ASP A 226 10.81 8.83 -2.32
N TYR A 227 10.03 9.81 -1.91
CA TYR A 227 8.57 9.75 -1.82
C TYR A 227 7.99 11.17 -1.87
N TRP A 228 6.74 11.31 -2.31
CA TRP A 228 6.04 12.58 -2.20
C TRP A 228 5.45 12.73 -0.80
N SER A 229 5.59 13.92 -0.22
CA SER A 229 5.16 14.20 1.14
C SER A 229 4.37 15.50 1.20
N GLY A 230 3.35 15.51 2.02
CA GLY A 230 2.54 16.65 2.37
C GLY A 230 2.06 16.57 3.80
N SER A 231 1.33 17.58 4.23
CA SER A 231 0.62 17.58 5.50
C SER A 231 -0.78 18.15 5.31
N LEU A 232 -1.70 17.68 6.14
CA LEU A 232 -3.06 18.15 6.21
C LEU A 232 -3.33 18.58 7.64
N GLU A 233 -3.87 19.77 7.82
CA GLU A 233 -4.31 20.28 9.11
C GLU A 233 -5.84 20.41 9.10
N THR A 234 -6.48 19.82 10.08
CA THR A 234 -7.91 19.90 10.33
C THR A 234 -8.15 20.70 11.62
N GLU A 235 -9.39 20.92 12.01
CA GLU A 235 -9.70 21.69 13.22
C GLU A 235 -9.09 21.08 14.49
N ASN A 236 -9.03 19.75 14.58
CA ASN A 236 -8.63 19.05 15.80
C ASN A 236 -7.28 18.35 15.70
N GLN A 237 -6.77 18.11 14.49
CA GLN A 237 -5.59 17.28 14.32
C GLN A 237 -4.82 17.59 13.04
N LYS A 238 -3.51 17.36 13.10
CA LYS A 238 -2.63 17.38 11.95
C LYS A 238 -2.33 15.94 11.50
N TYR A 239 -2.23 15.78 10.18
CA TYR A 239 -1.93 14.50 9.54
C TYR A 239 -0.71 14.65 8.66
N ASP A 240 0.15 13.66 8.72
CA ASP A 240 1.23 13.47 7.74
C ASP A 240 0.68 12.69 6.56
N VAL A 241 1.07 13.10 5.36
CA VAL A 241 0.72 12.43 4.10
C VAL A 241 1.98 12.03 3.36
N ALA A 242 2.03 10.80 2.88
CA ALA A 242 3.08 10.34 1.99
C ALA A 242 2.48 9.55 0.83
N ILE A 243 3.07 9.69 -0.35
CA ILE A 243 2.73 8.89 -1.52
C ILE A 243 4.00 8.22 -2.02
N GLN A 244 3.93 6.91 -2.14
CA GLN A 244 5.02 6.07 -2.56
C GLN A 244 4.64 5.25 -3.78
N GLY A 245 5.60 4.99 -4.63
CA GLY A 245 5.42 4.18 -5.83
C GLY A 245 5.85 4.89 -7.10
N LEU A 246 5.81 4.16 -8.20
CA LEU A 246 5.91 4.71 -9.54
C LEU A 246 4.50 5.08 -10.02
N LYS A 247 4.35 6.24 -10.68
CA LYS A 247 3.04 6.86 -10.95
C LYS A 247 2.00 5.91 -11.57
N ASN A 248 2.32 5.10 -12.53
CA ASN A 248 1.37 4.17 -13.17
C ASN A 248 1.45 2.73 -12.65
N SER A 249 2.17 2.54 -11.57
CA SER A 249 2.04 1.36 -10.75
C SER A 249 1.19 1.70 -9.52
N TYR A 250 0.96 0.76 -8.64
CA TYR A 250 0.19 0.99 -7.43
C TYR A 250 0.85 2.07 -6.57
N LEU A 251 0.30 3.30 -6.63
CA LEU A 251 0.65 4.33 -5.67
C LEU A 251 0.03 3.96 -4.32
N LYS A 252 0.86 3.91 -3.30
CA LYS A 252 0.42 3.77 -1.91
C LYS A 252 0.28 5.15 -1.32
N ILE A 253 -0.90 5.48 -0.85
CA ILE A 253 -1.21 6.75 -0.19
C ILE A 253 -1.25 6.46 1.29
N LEU A 254 -0.41 7.13 2.05
CA LEU A 254 -0.32 7.00 3.49
C LEU A 254 -0.82 8.28 4.12
N ILE A 255 -1.78 8.17 5.03
CA ILE A 255 -2.32 9.29 5.80
C ILE A 255 -2.41 8.83 7.25
N LYS A 256 -1.67 9.49 8.15
CA LYS A 256 -1.67 9.19 9.57
C LYS A 256 -1.68 10.45 10.41
N PRO A 257 -2.17 10.40 11.67
CA PRO A 257 -1.93 11.47 12.64
C PRO A 257 -0.42 11.76 12.79
N ASP A 258 -0.04 13.02 12.83
CA ASP A 258 1.37 13.43 13.00
C ASP A 258 1.95 13.00 14.35
N SER A 259 1.09 12.89 15.37
CA SER A 259 1.44 12.41 16.72
C SER A 259 1.88 10.94 16.75
N LEU A 260 1.55 10.15 15.72
CA LEU A 260 1.97 8.75 15.63
C LEU A 260 3.34 8.63 14.97
N ASN A 261 4.33 8.22 15.76
CA ASN A 261 5.67 7.91 15.26
C ASN A 261 5.86 6.40 15.13
N PHE A 262 6.17 5.96 13.91
CA PHE A 262 6.55 4.57 13.68
C PHE A 262 8.03 4.37 13.95
N SER A 263 8.36 3.26 14.61
CA SER A 263 9.76 2.88 14.77
C SER A 263 10.43 2.71 13.40
N PRO A 264 11.64 3.25 13.19
CA PRO A 264 12.39 3.03 11.96
C PRO A 264 12.69 1.55 11.68
N LYS A 265 12.52 0.68 12.67
CA LYS A 265 12.73 -0.77 12.56
C LYS A 265 11.47 -1.54 12.15
N SER A 266 10.30 -0.94 12.26
CA SER A 266 9.08 -1.61 11.79
C SER A 266 9.04 -1.57 10.27
N TYR A 267 9.47 -2.65 9.66
CA TYR A 267 9.29 -2.94 8.23
C TYR A 267 7.83 -3.19 7.86
N VAL A 268 6.98 -3.32 8.87
CA VAL A 268 5.56 -3.55 8.68
C VAL A 268 4.98 -2.28 8.10
N PHE A 269 4.78 -2.31 6.82
CA PHE A 269 3.92 -1.37 6.13
C PHE A 269 2.58 -1.40 6.87
N ASN A 270 2.34 -0.42 7.71
CA ASN A 270 1.13 -0.43 8.51
C ASN A 270 -0.07 -0.21 7.60
N ASN A 271 -0.71 -1.30 7.18
CA ASN A 271 -1.90 -1.30 6.34
C ASN A 271 -3.03 -0.44 6.91
N ASN A 272 -2.97 -0.10 8.20
CA ASN A 272 -3.95 0.74 8.86
C ASN A 272 -4.04 2.16 8.27
N PHE A 273 -2.92 2.71 7.79
CA PHE A 273 -2.85 4.07 7.27
C PHE A 273 -2.58 4.11 5.76
N SER A 274 -2.67 2.96 5.09
CA SER A 274 -2.47 2.82 3.66
C SER A 274 -3.79 2.84 2.91
N TYR A 275 -3.89 3.71 1.92
CA TYR A 275 -5.10 3.95 1.14
C TYR A 275 -4.81 3.87 -0.35
N GLN A 276 -5.86 3.67 -1.12
CA GLN A 276 -5.87 3.74 -2.57
C GLN A 276 -6.85 4.82 -3.04
N ILE A 277 -6.75 5.20 -4.31
CA ILE A 277 -7.75 6.07 -4.95
C ILE A 277 -9.13 5.40 -4.85
N LYS A 278 -10.15 6.19 -4.51
CA LYS A 278 -11.54 5.80 -4.21
C LYS A 278 -11.77 5.18 -2.83
N ASP A 279 -10.74 4.99 -2.02
CA ASP A 279 -10.96 4.67 -0.62
C ASP A 279 -11.59 5.84 0.15
N SER A 280 -12.35 5.49 1.19
CA SER A 280 -12.90 6.48 2.11
C SER A 280 -12.05 6.57 3.37
N ILE A 281 -11.87 7.78 3.88
CA ILE A 281 -11.17 8.08 5.12
C ILE A 281 -12.03 8.99 6.00
N GLU A 282 -11.99 8.77 7.31
CA GLU A 282 -12.60 9.66 8.31
C GLU A 282 -11.53 10.56 8.91
N LEU A 283 -11.73 11.87 8.80
CA LEU A 283 -10.88 12.91 9.37
C LEU A 283 -11.79 13.86 10.15
N ASP A 284 -11.56 14.06 11.43
CA ASP A 284 -12.37 14.92 12.32
C ASP A 284 -13.88 14.70 12.20
N ASN A 285 -14.33 13.44 12.25
CA ASN A 285 -15.74 13.05 12.10
C ASN A 285 -16.38 13.40 10.74
N LYS A 286 -15.60 13.84 9.78
CA LYS A 286 -16.01 14.06 8.40
C LYS A 286 -15.48 12.94 7.51
N ILE A 287 -16.30 12.48 6.58
CA ILE A 287 -15.92 11.40 5.66
C ILE A 287 -15.51 11.98 4.32
N TYR A 288 -14.34 11.59 3.86
CA TYR A 288 -13.79 11.96 2.58
C TYR A 288 -13.53 10.72 1.72
N VAL A 289 -13.62 10.88 0.41
CA VAL A 289 -13.09 9.91 -0.56
C VAL A 289 -11.77 10.46 -1.10
N ILE A 290 -10.76 9.62 -1.14
CA ILE A 290 -9.52 9.92 -1.85
C ILE A 290 -9.85 9.91 -3.34
N ASP A 291 -10.06 11.09 -3.91
CA ASP A 291 -10.60 11.22 -5.26
C ASP A 291 -9.54 10.99 -6.33
N SER A 292 -8.48 11.75 -6.27
CA SER A 292 -7.44 11.75 -7.30
C SER A 292 -6.10 12.29 -6.80
N ILE A 293 -5.06 11.99 -7.56
CA ILE A 293 -3.74 12.60 -7.48
C ILE A 293 -3.49 13.26 -8.84
N THR A 294 -2.98 14.50 -8.85
CA THR A 294 -2.62 15.20 -10.09
C THR A 294 -1.58 14.43 -10.92
N ASN A 295 -1.50 14.71 -12.21
CA ASN A 295 -0.60 13.97 -13.10
C ASN A 295 0.87 14.11 -12.68
N ASP A 296 1.28 15.29 -12.28
CA ASP A 296 2.62 15.63 -11.78
C ASP A 296 2.86 15.20 -10.32
N VAL A 297 1.87 14.57 -9.66
CA VAL A 297 1.87 14.20 -8.25
C VAL A 297 2.12 15.39 -7.31
N SER A 298 1.77 16.60 -7.72
CA SER A 298 1.89 17.79 -6.88
C SER A 298 0.76 17.94 -5.87
N LYS A 299 -0.40 17.30 -6.10
CA LYS A 299 -1.57 17.42 -5.23
C LYS A 299 -2.31 16.10 -5.05
N LEU A 300 -2.77 15.86 -3.82
CA LEU A 300 -3.75 14.83 -3.45
C LEU A 300 -5.08 15.50 -3.15
N ILE A 301 -6.15 15.01 -3.74
CA ILE A 301 -7.50 15.59 -3.63
C ILE A 301 -8.41 14.62 -2.89
N LEU A 302 -9.00 15.11 -1.80
CA LEU A 302 -10.00 14.39 -1.02
C LEU A 302 -11.34 15.12 -1.17
N LYS A 303 -12.38 14.39 -1.58
CA LYS A 303 -13.75 14.92 -1.71
C LYS A 303 -14.58 14.59 -0.49
N TYR A 304 -15.20 15.58 0.09
CA TYR A 304 -16.11 15.43 1.22
C TYR A 304 -17.41 14.72 0.82
N ILE A 305 -17.90 13.83 1.69
CA ILE A 305 -19.18 13.11 1.52
C ILE A 305 -20.11 13.44 2.68
N PRO A 306 -21.05 14.40 2.52
CA PRO A 306 -21.81 14.96 3.65
C PRO A 306 -22.83 14.03 4.29
N LEU A 307 -23.30 13.00 3.61
CA LEU A 307 -24.39 12.15 4.06
C LEU A 307 -23.98 10.77 4.60
N LYS A 308 -22.70 10.47 4.60
CA LYS A 308 -22.21 9.15 5.01
C LYS A 308 -21.91 9.14 6.51
N LYS A 309 -22.69 8.37 7.28
CA LYS A 309 -22.52 8.27 8.74
C LYS A 309 -21.45 7.27 9.18
N ASN A 310 -21.15 6.26 8.39
CA ASN A 310 -20.16 5.22 8.70
C ASN A 310 -19.39 4.82 7.44
N ILE A 311 -18.12 4.54 7.61
CA ILE A 311 -17.30 3.90 6.59
C ILE A 311 -17.17 2.44 6.97
N TYR A 312 -17.64 1.55 6.09
CA TYR A 312 -17.42 0.11 6.23
C TYR A 312 -16.17 -0.29 5.45
N GLY A 313 -15.35 -1.13 6.05
CA GLY A 313 -14.13 -1.60 5.40
C GLY A 313 -13.22 -2.36 6.37
N PHE A 314 -11.94 -2.34 6.08
CA PHE A 314 -10.94 -3.17 6.77
C PHE A 314 -9.79 -2.36 7.39
N ARG A 315 -9.85 -1.02 7.35
CA ARG A 315 -8.80 -0.14 7.87
C ARG A 315 -9.16 0.44 9.23
N THR A 316 -8.16 0.83 9.98
CA THR A 316 -8.35 1.59 11.23
C THR A 316 -9.27 2.79 10.99
N GLY A 317 -10.20 3.00 11.91
CA GLY A 317 -11.24 4.02 11.81
C GLY A 317 -12.50 3.59 11.07
N GLN A 318 -12.47 2.51 10.30
CA GLN A 318 -13.64 1.99 9.58
C GLN A 318 -14.41 0.97 10.43
N LYS A 319 -15.71 0.87 10.20
CA LYS A 319 -16.51 -0.21 10.78
C LYS A 319 -16.41 -1.48 9.95
N ILE A 320 -16.33 -2.62 10.60
CA ILE A 320 -16.45 -3.89 9.89
C ILE A 320 -17.89 -4.13 9.44
N GLN A 321 -18.06 -4.87 8.35
CA GLN A 321 -19.39 -5.37 7.96
C GLN A 321 -19.79 -6.54 8.84
N ASN A 322 -21.08 -6.61 9.19
CA ASN A 322 -21.59 -7.79 9.86
C ASN A 322 -21.54 -9.00 8.92
N VAL A 323 -21.04 -10.10 9.43
CA VAL A 323 -20.97 -11.38 8.70
C VAL A 323 -21.47 -12.51 9.57
N VAL A 324 -22.03 -13.52 8.93
CA VAL A 324 -22.40 -14.78 9.59
C VAL A 324 -21.21 -15.74 9.50
N LEU A 325 -20.80 -16.24 10.63
CA LEU A 325 -19.68 -17.17 10.78
C LEU A 325 -20.20 -18.53 11.27
N ASN A 326 -19.54 -19.62 10.86
CA ASN A 326 -19.81 -20.95 11.39
C ASN A 326 -18.86 -21.22 12.55
N ASP A 327 -19.40 -21.51 13.74
CA ASP A 327 -18.60 -21.95 14.88
C ASP A 327 -18.12 -23.42 14.69
N LEU A 328 -17.28 -23.90 15.60
CA LEU A 328 -16.77 -25.27 15.53
C LEU A 328 -17.81 -26.35 15.97
N SER A 329 -19.03 -25.94 16.30
CA SER A 329 -20.18 -26.81 16.52
C SER A 329 -21.15 -26.83 15.34
N GLY A 330 -20.87 -26.03 14.29
CA GLY A 330 -21.70 -25.91 13.09
C GLY A 330 -22.82 -24.87 13.20
N ASN A 331 -22.87 -24.09 14.28
CA ASN A 331 -23.87 -23.05 14.45
C ASN A 331 -23.47 -21.80 13.64
N LYS A 332 -24.48 -21.13 13.09
CA LYS A 332 -24.33 -19.85 12.40
C LYS A 332 -24.52 -18.69 13.38
N ILE A 333 -23.49 -17.89 13.59
CA ILE A 333 -23.48 -16.79 14.54
C ILE A 333 -23.14 -15.49 13.82
N ASN A 334 -23.89 -14.43 14.10
CA ASN A 334 -23.58 -13.09 13.64
C ASN A 334 -22.38 -12.52 14.42
N LEU A 335 -21.37 -12.04 13.74
CA LEU A 335 -20.18 -11.47 14.37
C LEU A 335 -20.53 -10.32 15.33
N PHE A 336 -21.50 -9.49 14.98
CA PHE A 336 -21.94 -8.37 15.84
C PHE A 336 -22.60 -8.81 17.15
N GLU A 337 -23.18 -10.00 17.20
CA GLU A 337 -23.74 -10.52 18.46
C GLU A 337 -22.63 -10.80 19.48
N ILE A 338 -21.48 -11.23 19.01
CA ILE A 338 -20.30 -11.49 19.86
C ILE A 338 -19.66 -10.19 20.32
N THR A 339 -19.51 -9.23 19.41
CA THR A 339 -18.74 -7.99 19.66
C THR A 339 -19.47 -7.00 20.57
N LYS A 340 -20.80 -7.14 20.76
CA LYS A 340 -21.61 -6.22 21.59
C LYS A 340 -21.38 -6.35 23.08
N ASN A 341 -20.87 -7.48 23.55
CA ASN A 341 -20.92 -7.82 24.98
C ASN A 341 -19.75 -7.25 25.79
N LYS A 342 -18.76 -6.64 25.14
CA LYS A 342 -17.55 -6.10 25.79
C LYS A 342 -17.06 -4.85 25.09
N SER A 343 -16.25 -4.07 25.81
CA SER A 343 -15.69 -2.82 25.28
C SER A 343 -14.81 -3.02 24.07
N PHE A 344 -14.12 -4.15 24.01
CA PHE A 344 -13.20 -4.48 22.92
C PHE A 344 -13.32 -5.94 22.49
N THR A 345 -13.05 -6.18 21.22
CA THR A 345 -12.96 -7.52 20.65
C THR A 345 -11.68 -7.63 19.82
N ILE A 346 -10.90 -8.68 20.06
CA ILE A 346 -9.77 -9.06 19.21
C ILE A 346 -10.24 -10.16 18.27
N LEU A 347 -10.13 -9.92 16.96
CA LEU A 347 -10.26 -10.94 15.93
C LEU A 347 -8.87 -11.46 15.60
N ASP A 348 -8.66 -12.76 15.76
CA ASP A 348 -7.43 -13.47 15.46
C ASP A 348 -7.62 -14.34 14.21
N PHE A 349 -6.90 -14.06 13.15
CA PHE A 349 -6.93 -14.82 11.90
C PHE A 349 -5.72 -15.75 11.82
N TRP A 350 -5.97 -17.06 11.80
CA TRP A 350 -4.94 -18.09 11.90
C TRP A 350 -5.25 -19.32 11.04
N GLY A 351 -4.40 -20.33 11.09
CA GLY A 351 -4.65 -21.66 10.49
C GLY A 351 -3.69 -22.71 11.02
N THR A 352 -4.07 -23.98 10.96
CA THR A 352 -3.22 -25.10 11.44
C THR A 352 -1.95 -25.30 10.61
N TRP A 353 -1.87 -24.71 9.43
CA TRP A 353 -0.74 -24.71 8.51
C TRP A 353 0.22 -23.54 8.74
N CYS A 354 -0.17 -22.57 9.56
CA CYS A 354 0.57 -21.34 9.80
C CYS A 354 1.49 -21.50 11.01
N LYS A 355 2.77 -21.77 10.80
CA LYS A 355 3.73 -21.96 11.86
C LYS A 355 3.83 -20.77 12.83
N PRO A 356 3.95 -19.49 12.37
CA PRO A 356 3.97 -18.35 13.28
C PRO A 356 2.70 -18.21 14.12
N CYS A 357 1.52 -18.56 13.55
CA CYS A 357 0.26 -18.55 14.30
C CYS A 357 0.29 -19.57 15.45
N ILE A 358 0.81 -20.76 15.20
CA ILE A 358 0.95 -21.82 16.21
C ILE A 358 1.86 -21.36 17.36
N GLU A 359 2.97 -20.71 17.04
CA GLU A 359 3.92 -20.15 18.00
C GLU A 359 3.32 -19.01 18.86
N GLU A 360 2.27 -18.32 18.37
CA GLU A 360 1.57 -17.26 19.10
C GLU A 360 0.50 -17.79 20.08
N ILE A 361 -0.04 -18.98 19.89
CA ILE A 361 -1.12 -19.55 20.72
C ILE A 361 -0.82 -19.47 22.23
N PRO A 362 0.38 -19.79 22.74
CA PRO A 362 0.67 -19.66 24.16
C PRO A 362 0.49 -18.22 24.69
N LYS A 363 0.85 -17.20 23.90
CA LYS A 363 0.64 -15.79 24.26
C LYS A 363 -0.85 -15.44 24.29
N LEU A 364 -1.63 -15.89 23.29
CA LEU A 364 -3.09 -15.71 23.25
C LEU A 364 -3.79 -16.41 24.42
N LYS A 365 -3.36 -17.59 24.82
CA LYS A 365 -3.89 -18.31 26.01
C LYS A 365 -3.65 -17.50 27.28
N LYS A 366 -2.43 -16.99 27.48
CA LYS A 366 -2.10 -16.13 28.62
C LYS A 366 -2.93 -14.86 28.62
N PHE A 367 -3.06 -14.23 27.45
CA PHE A 367 -3.89 -13.03 27.26
C PHE A 367 -5.34 -13.32 27.62
N TYR A 368 -5.94 -14.36 27.06
CA TYR A 368 -7.33 -14.73 27.33
C TYR A 368 -7.59 -15.01 28.80
N LYS A 369 -6.70 -15.78 29.45
CA LYS A 369 -6.79 -16.07 30.89
C LYS A 369 -6.81 -14.79 31.73
N THR A 370 -6.08 -13.76 31.33
CA THR A 370 -5.95 -12.52 32.10
C THR A 370 -7.09 -11.54 31.82
N TYR A 371 -7.49 -11.39 30.56
CA TYR A 371 -8.35 -10.27 30.11
C TYR A 371 -9.73 -10.69 29.59
N SER A 372 -10.06 -11.98 29.64
CA SER A 372 -11.35 -12.48 29.08
C SER A 372 -12.60 -11.91 29.73
N LYS A 373 -12.52 -11.27 30.89
CA LYS A 373 -13.65 -10.58 31.50
C LYS A 373 -14.00 -9.27 30.77
N ASP A 374 -12.99 -8.58 30.24
CA ASP A 374 -13.12 -7.23 29.70
C ASP A 374 -13.02 -7.19 28.16
N ILE A 375 -12.32 -8.14 27.57
CA ILE A 375 -12.03 -8.19 26.14
C ILE A 375 -12.50 -9.54 25.56
N ASN A 376 -13.18 -9.51 24.43
CA ASN A 376 -13.44 -10.72 23.66
C ASN A 376 -12.20 -11.11 22.86
N LEU A 377 -11.89 -12.41 22.85
CA LEU A 377 -10.98 -13.00 21.89
C LEU A 377 -11.77 -13.96 21.00
N VAL A 378 -11.68 -13.77 19.70
CA VAL A 378 -12.42 -14.53 18.68
C VAL A 378 -11.43 -14.95 17.60
N SER A 379 -11.17 -16.25 17.48
CA SER A 379 -10.28 -16.77 16.45
C SER A 379 -11.05 -17.28 15.24
N ILE A 380 -10.62 -16.89 14.05
CA ILE A 380 -11.16 -17.32 12.76
C ILE A 380 -10.11 -18.17 12.06
N ALA A 381 -10.32 -19.47 12.03
CA ALA A 381 -9.41 -20.41 11.38
C ALA A 381 -9.66 -20.44 9.87
N PHE A 382 -8.68 -20.02 9.08
CA PHE A 382 -8.69 -20.14 7.64
C PHE A 382 -7.98 -21.42 7.21
N ASP A 383 -8.74 -22.50 7.05
CA ASP A 383 -8.19 -23.83 6.81
C ASP A 383 -9.02 -24.62 5.79
N LYS A 384 -8.48 -25.75 5.33
CA LYS A 384 -9.13 -26.69 4.40
C LYS A 384 -9.94 -27.78 5.12
N ASP A 385 -9.58 -28.05 6.37
CA ASP A 385 -10.08 -29.20 7.13
C ASP A 385 -10.68 -28.72 8.46
N PHE A 386 -11.99 -28.77 8.51
CA PHE A 386 -12.78 -28.37 9.68
C PHE A 386 -12.49 -29.23 10.91
N GLU A 387 -12.44 -30.57 10.75
CA GLU A 387 -12.21 -31.49 11.86
C GLU A 387 -10.78 -31.33 12.41
N LYS A 388 -9.81 -31.08 11.55
CA LYS A 388 -8.45 -30.80 11.98
C LYS A 388 -8.39 -29.55 12.87
N VAL A 389 -9.06 -28.46 12.48
CA VAL A 389 -9.12 -27.23 13.27
C VAL A 389 -9.79 -27.50 14.62
N LYS A 390 -10.95 -28.18 14.63
CA LYS A 390 -11.70 -28.52 15.83
C LYS A 390 -10.86 -29.35 16.80
N ASN A 391 -10.24 -30.42 16.32
CA ASN A 391 -9.37 -31.27 17.12
C ASN A 391 -8.16 -30.50 17.65
N TYR A 392 -7.58 -29.63 16.83
CA TYR A 392 -6.44 -28.81 17.21
C TYR A 392 -6.79 -27.84 18.35
N THR A 393 -7.92 -27.15 18.29
CA THR A 393 -8.35 -26.21 19.32
C THR A 393 -8.60 -26.91 20.66
N VAL A 394 -9.23 -28.08 20.63
CA VAL A 394 -9.48 -28.91 21.82
C VAL A 394 -8.15 -29.40 22.42
N SER A 395 -7.31 -30.02 21.61
CA SER A 395 -6.02 -30.62 22.07
C SER A 395 -5.06 -29.59 22.65
N ASN A 396 -5.17 -28.31 22.17
CA ASN A 396 -4.35 -27.21 22.64
C ASN A 396 -5.04 -26.34 23.69
N ALA A 397 -6.20 -26.76 24.24
CA ALA A 397 -6.98 -26.02 25.24
C ALA A 397 -7.14 -24.54 24.89
N MET A 398 -7.59 -24.25 23.66
CA MET A 398 -7.92 -22.90 23.19
C MET A 398 -9.35 -22.58 23.59
N ASN A 399 -9.57 -22.18 24.85
CA ASN A 399 -10.91 -22.11 25.50
C ASN A 399 -11.64 -20.78 25.26
N TRP A 400 -11.54 -20.22 24.05
CA TRP A 400 -12.32 -19.06 23.62
C TRP A 400 -13.12 -19.37 22.36
N GLN A 401 -13.80 -18.38 21.79
CA GLN A 401 -14.67 -18.60 20.65
C GLN A 401 -13.89 -18.76 19.35
N HIS A 402 -14.23 -19.83 18.61
CA HIS A 402 -13.59 -20.17 17.35
C HIS A 402 -14.60 -20.30 16.23
N PHE A 403 -14.21 -19.81 15.06
CA PHE A 403 -14.94 -19.92 13.81
C PHE A 403 -14.08 -20.54 12.73
N PHE A 404 -14.76 -21.09 11.73
CA PHE A 404 -14.12 -21.69 10.56
C PHE A 404 -14.41 -20.88 9.31
N ALA A 405 -13.38 -20.54 8.56
CA ALA A 405 -13.45 -19.95 7.24
C ALA A 405 -12.79 -20.90 6.25
N ASP A 406 -13.60 -21.46 5.33
CA ASP A 406 -13.11 -22.44 4.37
C ASP A 406 -12.12 -21.82 3.38
N ARG A 407 -10.90 -22.31 3.38
CA ARG A 407 -9.81 -21.87 2.50
C ARG A 407 -10.08 -22.20 1.03
N LEU A 408 -10.88 -23.21 0.73
CA LEU A 408 -11.25 -23.58 -0.62
C LEU A 408 -12.27 -22.60 -1.22
N ASN A 409 -13.06 -21.92 -0.38
CA ASN A 409 -14.09 -20.98 -0.77
C ASN A 409 -13.65 -19.50 -0.59
N ARG A 410 -12.36 -19.20 -0.65
CA ARG A 410 -11.81 -17.84 -0.50
C ARG A 410 -12.43 -16.82 -1.46
N SER A 411 -12.85 -17.25 -2.64
CA SER A 411 -13.43 -16.37 -3.67
C SER A 411 -14.92 -16.07 -3.48
N SER A 412 -15.60 -16.68 -2.49
CA SER A 412 -17.00 -16.40 -2.25
C SER A 412 -17.21 -14.94 -1.82
N ARG A 413 -18.00 -14.18 -2.61
CA ARG A 413 -18.34 -12.79 -2.31
C ARG A 413 -19.05 -12.71 -0.95
N GLY A 414 -18.54 -11.88 -0.04
CA GLY A 414 -19.14 -11.64 1.28
C GLY A 414 -18.52 -12.41 2.45
N GLY A 415 -17.49 -13.22 2.24
CA GLY A 415 -16.74 -13.88 3.32
C GLY A 415 -15.88 -12.89 4.13
N ILE A 416 -15.72 -13.14 5.44
CA ILE A 416 -14.96 -12.28 6.35
C ILE A 416 -13.53 -12.04 5.89
N MET A 417 -12.91 -13.04 5.26
CA MET A 417 -11.54 -12.94 4.74
C MET A 417 -11.42 -11.86 3.66
N ASN A 418 -12.39 -11.80 2.74
CA ASN A 418 -12.42 -10.82 1.67
C ASN A 418 -12.84 -9.44 2.19
N ASN A 419 -13.86 -9.38 3.06
CA ASN A 419 -14.36 -8.12 3.61
C ASN A 419 -13.29 -7.38 4.42
N LEU A 420 -12.43 -8.13 5.10
CA LEU A 420 -11.35 -7.60 5.92
C LEU A 420 -9.97 -7.67 5.22
N HIS A 421 -9.90 -8.06 3.96
CA HIS A 421 -8.64 -8.17 3.20
C HIS A 421 -7.55 -8.91 3.99
N ILE A 422 -7.86 -10.13 4.45
CA ILE A 422 -6.90 -10.96 5.19
C ILE A 422 -6.03 -11.73 4.19
N GLU A 423 -4.79 -11.31 4.05
CA GLU A 423 -3.82 -11.88 3.10
C GLU A 423 -2.61 -12.51 3.79
N GLU A 424 -2.32 -12.07 5.02
CA GLU A 424 -1.18 -12.50 5.82
C GLU A 424 -1.64 -13.14 7.13
N PHE A 425 -0.83 -14.04 7.70
CA PHE A 425 -1.13 -14.76 8.93
C PHE A 425 0.10 -14.86 9.85
N PRO A 426 -0.07 -14.71 11.20
CA PRO A 426 -1.29 -14.30 11.87
C PRO A 426 -1.66 -12.83 11.56
N THR A 427 -2.96 -12.51 11.61
CA THR A 427 -3.44 -11.12 11.58
C THR A 427 -4.37 -10.90 12.78
N LEU A 428 -4.11 -9.86 13.56
CA LEU A 428 -4.95 -9.43 14.66
C LEU A 428 -5.66 -8.11 14.31
N ILE A 429 -6.96 -8.05 14.64
CA ILE A 429 -7.77 -6.83 14.49
C ILE A 429 -8.44 -6.52 15.83
N LEU A 430 -8.19 -5.33 16.37
CA LEU A 430 -8.85 -4.81 17.57
C LEU A 430 -10.05 -3.95 17.17
N LEU A 431 -11.22 -4.31 17.69
CA LEU A 431 -12.48 -3.58 17.49
C LEU A 431 -12.92 -2.93 18.80
N ASP A 432 -13.56 -1.75 18.71
CA ASP A 432 -14.34 -1.18 19.80
C ASP A 432 -15.77 -1.78 19.88
N ALA A 433 -16.54 -1.36 20.87
CA ALA A 433 -17.93 -1.79 21.06
C ALA A 433 -18.87 -1.40 19.89
N ASN A 434 -18.47 -0.44 19.06
CA ASN A 434 -19.20 0.00 17.87
C ASN A 434 -18.74 -0.71 16.59
N GLN A 435 -17.91 -1.76 16.70
CA GLN A 435 -17.32 -2.53 15.62
C GLN A 435 -16.39 -1.71 14.71
N LYS A 436 -15.85 -0.60 15.23
CA LYS A 436 -14.83 0.21 14.56
C LYS A 436 -13.46 -0.42 14.79
N ILE A 437 -12.67 -0.55 13.74
CA ILE A 437 -11.31 -1.05 13.84
C ILE A 437 -10.45 0.01 14.51
N ILE A 438 -9.89 -0.30 15.68
CA ILE A 438 -8.95 0.56 16.40
C ILE A 438 -7.51 0.27 15.96
N TYR A 439 -7.23 -1.00 15.73
CA TYR A 439 -5.90 -1.48 15.36
C TYR A 439 -6.01 -2.71 14.48
N ARG A 440 -5.04 -2.86 13.59
CA ARG A 440 -4.87 -4.05 12.76
C ARG A 440 -3.38 -4.21 12.43
N ALA A 441 -2.85 -5.40 12.64
CA ALA A 441 -1.52 -5.76 12.18
C ALA A 441 -1.40 -7.25 11.87
N SER A 442 -0.37 -7.61 11.12
CA SER A 442 0.03 -8.98 10.84
C SER A 442 1.40 -9.26 11.47
N GLY A 443 1.59 -10.49 11.95
CA GLY A 443 2.84 -10.92 12.55
C GLY A 443 2.76 -11.12 14.07
N SER A 444 3.81 -11.72 14.64
CA SER A 444 3.85 -12.21 16.02
C SER A 444 3.96 -11.12 17.11
N GLU A 445 4.18 -9.86 16.73
CA GLU A 445 4.27 -8.73 17.68
C GLU A 445 2.93 -8.00 17.87
N SER A 446 1.94 -8.33 17.05
CA SER A 446 0.64 -7.63 17.01
C SER A 446 -0.12 -7.64 18.33
N LEU A 447 -0.01 -8.72 19.11
CA LEU A 447 -0.66 -8.83 20.40
C LEU A 447 -0.02 -7.91 21.47
N ASP A 448 1.30 -7.71 21.41
CA ASP A 448 2.00 -6.85 22.35
C ASP A 448 1.68 -5.37 22.04
N GLU A 449 1.57 -5.00 20.77
CA GLU A 449 1.11 -3.67 20.37
C GLU A 449 -0.35 -3.39 20.81
N ILE A 450 -1.25 -4.39 20.71
CA ILE A 450 -2.62 -4.27 21.23
C ILE A 450 -2.62 -4.00 22.73
N LYS A 451 -1.77 -4.69 23.51
CA LYS A 451 -1.65 -4.45 24.96
C LYS A 451 -1.21 -3.00 25.25
N GLU A 452 -0.26 -2.49 24.49
CA GLU A 452 0.20 -1.09 24.64
C GLU A 452 -0.94 -0.10 24.34
N ILE A 453 -1.70 -0.30 23.25
CA ILE A 453 -2.85 0.54 22.89
C ILE A 453 -3.89 0.56 23.99
N LEU A 454 -4.19 -0.60 24.57
CA LEU A 454 -5.17 -0.76 25.64
C LEU A 454 -4.60 -0.44 27.04
N LYS A 455 -3.32 -0.09 27.15
CA LYS A 455 -2.59 0.14 28.42
C LYS A 455 -2.74 -1.01 29.39
N LEU A 456 -2.73 -2.24 28.87
CA LEU A 456 -2.79 -3.46 29.69
C LEU A 456 -1.41 -3.79 30.26
N LYS A 457 -1.41 -4.31 31.48
CA LYS A 457 -0.16 -4.73 32.17
C LYS A 457 0.23 -6.18 31.88
#